data_5a3061418731a57635ed5e3d5bca34f1
#
_entry.id   5a3061418731a57635ed5e3d5bca34f1
#
_cell.length_a   1.000
_cell.length_b   1.000
_cell.length_c   1.000
_cell.angle_alpha   90.00
_cell.angle_beta   90.00
_cell.angle_gamma   90.00
#
_symmetry.space_group_name_H-M   'P 1'
#
loop_
_entity.id
_entity.type
_entity.pdbx_description
1 polymer ?
#
loop_
_entity_poly.entity_id
_entity_poly.type
_entity_poly.pdbx_seq_one_letter_code
_entity_poly.pdbx_strand_id
1 'polypeptide(L)'
;MEKIKQFFKELYIYQKEMYPIISRLILGMIVFAEIYFIVLINMGAGMSGMNITFPVDEMSLDGALWNGVKLFPLGIEELVCGFTIFSFLFWLRIADDFKDREIDKRLFSHRPLPSGRVTEKTLKIFISTLIAITLFLNLTFMPNFIFCVILYTYGSLMAVWFFQKHKIAKSLPLALITHNPVQLIMNIYIISFVVIKFKPFVNPFSIYSILAVFTLYFPALIWEVTRKIRAPKDETEYVTYSKLFGYRKSTTFAMVVTWIDIITNFILVWNLNKVSVAILAVLVSWMTWKFLEFKKEPTKFKLVDKVERYTYLQESTMILTVVVYLLVGKI
;
A
#
# COMPACT_ATOMS: atom_id res chain seq x y z
N MET A 1 15.64 34.48 -10.13
CA MET A 1 15.86 33.95 -8.77
C MET A 1 14.59 33.90 -7.92
N GLU A 2 13.75 34.93 -7.86
CA GLU A 2 12.54 34.95 -7.02
C GLU A 2 11.53 33.84 -7.35
N LYS A 3 11.25 33.59 -8.64
CA LYS A 3 10.32 32.51 -9.04
C LYS A 3 10.78 31.12 -8.60
N ILE A 4 12.10 30.86 -8.58
CA ILE A 4 12.66 29.61 -8.12
C ILE A 4 12.53 29.49 -6.59
N LYS A 5 12.85 30.57 -5.84
CA LYS A 5 12.64 30.60 -4.39
C LYS A 5 11.18 30.38 -4.00
N GLN A 6 10.25 31.01 -4.74
CA GLN A 6 8.83 30.82 -4.52
C GLN A 6 8.40 29.38 -4.77
N PHE A 7 8.86 28.75 -5.86
CA PHE A 7 8.60 27.34 -6.17
C PHE A 7 9.02 26.41 -5.02
N PHE A 8 10.25 26.52 -4.53
CA PHE A 8 10.73 25.70 -3.41
C PHE A 8 10.01 26.00 -2.09
N LYS A 9 9.62 27.25 -1.83
CA LYS A 9 8.83 27.61 -0.66
C LYS A 9 7.45 26.93 -0.69
N GLU A 10 6.76 26.97 -1.83
CA GLU A 10 5.47 26.32 -2.00
C GLU A 10 5.58 24.80 -1.83
N LEU A 11 6.60 24.16 -2.41
CA LEU A 11 6.84 22.73 -2.22
C LEU A 11 7.13 22.37 -0.77
N TYR A 12 7.91 23.19 -0.05
CA TYR A 12 8.18 22.98 1.36
C TYR A 12 6.89 23.05 2.20
N ILE A 13 6.02 24.02 1.94
CA ILE A 13 4.72 24.12 2.62
C ILE A 13 3.88 22.89 2.34
N TYR A 14 3.77 22.47 1.06
CA TYR A 14 2.96 21.33 0.69
C TYR A 14 3.46 20.03 1.34
N GLN A 15 4.75 19.76 1.24
CA GLN A 15 5.31 18.54 1.84
C GLN A 15 5.17 18.52 3.36
N LYS A 16 5.34 19.65 4.04
CA LYS A 16 5.22 19.73 5.51
C LYS A 16 3.81 19.43 5.99
N GLU A 17 2.79 19.93 5.30
CA GLU A 17 1.40 19.88 5.75
C GLU A 17 0.63 18.69 5.15
N MET A 18 0.93 18.29 3.90
CA MET A 18 0.13 17.30 3.17
C MET A 18 0.85 15.97 2.95
N TYR A 19 2.18 15.99 2.78
CA TYR A 19 2.94 14.80 2.43
C TYR A 19 4.38 14.85 2.97
N PRO A 20 4.61 14.57 4.26
CA PRO A 20 5.95 14.56 4.85
C PRO A 20 6.89 13.58 4.14
N ILE A 21 7.81 14.09 3.31
CA ILE A 21 8.59 13.30 2.35
C ILE A 21 9.34 12.15 3.04
N ILE A 22 10.06 12.41 4.14
CA ILE A 22 10.91 11.40 4.79
C ILE A 22 10.08 10.21 5.26
N SER A 23 8.99 10.45 6.01
CA SER A 23 8.14 9.37 6.51
C SER A 23 7.43 8.61 5.39
N ARG A 24 7.08 9.29 4.31
CA ARG A 24 6.42 8.68 3.16
C ARG A 24 7.39 7.91 2.25
N LEU A 25 8.64 8.37 2.15
CA LEU A 25 9.70 7.61 1.48
C LEU A 25 9.98 6.30 2.24
N ILE A 26 10.10 6.39 3.57
CA ILE A 26 10.26 5.20 4.43
C ILE A 26 9.06 4.26 4.24
N LEU A 27 7.83 4.78 4.23
CA LEU A 27 6.64 3.97 3.97
C LEU A 27 6.70 3.26 2.61
N GLY A 28 7.08 3.97 1.55
CA GLY A 28 7.24 3.38 0.21
C GLY A 28 8.28 2.25 0.18
N MET A 29 9.40 2.44 0.89
CA MET A 29 10.43 1.41 1.03
C MET A 29 9.95 0.21 1.85
N ILE A 30 9.16 0.42 2.91
CA ILE A 30 8.56 -0.65 3.72
C ILE A 30 7.58 -1.47 2.88
N VAL A 31 6.66 -0.82 2.16
CA VAL A 31 5.70 -1.50 1.26
C VAL A 31 6.43 -2.34 0.21
N PHE A 32 7.47 -1.77 -0.40
CA PHE A 32 8.32 -2.51 -1.33
C PHE A 32 8.97 -3.73 -0.65
N ALA A 33 9.66 -3.51 0.47
CA ALA A 33 10.42 -4.56 1.14
C ALA A 33 9.53 -5.70 1.64
N GLU A 34 8.36 -5.40 2.17
CA GLU A 34 7.41 -6.40 2.64
C GLU A 34 7.02 -7.37 1.52
N ILE A 35 6.53 -6.85 0.40
CA ILE A 35 6.08 -7.67 -0.72
C ILE A 35 7.27 -8.39 -1.37
N TYR A 36 8.38 -7.68 -1.59
CA TYR A 36 9.60 -8.21 -2.18
C TYR A 36 10.11 -9.43 -1.41
N PHE A 37 10.28 -9.30 -0.10
CA PHE A 37 10.80 -10.39 0.73
C PHE A 37 9.78 -11.50 0.96
N ILE A 38 8.49 -11.20 1.14
CA ILE A 38 7.46 -12.23 1.28
C ILE A 38 7.45 -13.14 0.04
N VAL A 39 7.50 -12.58 -1.16
CA VAL A 39 7.54 -13.36 -2.40
C VAL A 39 8.84 -14.16 -2.48
N LEU A 40 9.97 -13.50 -2.30
CA LEU A 40 11.29 -14.10 -2.46
C LEU A 40 11.52 -15.25 -1.48
N ILE A 41 11.20 -15.06 -0.20
CA ILE A 41 11.39 -16.07 0.85
C ILE A 41 10.47 -17.28 0.62
N ASN A 42 9.18 -17.04 0.36
CA ASN A 42 8.22 -18.12 0.15
C ASN A 42 8.55 -18.96 -1.09
N MET A 43 9.13 -18.37 -2.11
CA MET A 43 9.55 -19.09 -3.32
C MET A 43 10.80 -19.95 -3.05
N GLY A 44 11.75 -19.40 -2.31
CA GLY A 44 12.92 -20.18 -1.87
C GLY A 44 12.56 -21.29 -0.86
N ALA A 45 11.62 -21.06 0.04
CA ALA A 45 11.16 -22.06 1.01
C ALA A 45 10.34 -23.21 0.37
N GLY A 46 9.70 -22.95 -0.76
CA GLY A 46 8.96 -23.98 -1.53
C GLY A 46 9.85 -24.96 -2.29
N MET A 47 11.12 -24.66 -2.44
CA MET A 47 12.12 -25.57 -3.03
C MET A 47 12.77 -26.36 -1.88
N SER A 48 12.13 -27.46 -1.48
CA SER A 48 12.50 -28.34 -0.36
C SER A 48 14.02 -28.54 -0.21
N GLY A 49 14.57 -28.13 0.92
CA GLY A 49 15.90 -28.48 1.38
C GLY A 49 17.06 -27.59 0.89
N MET A 50 16.83 -26.59 0.08
CA MET A 50 17.84 -25.58 -0.21
C MET A 50 17.84 -24.54 0.91
N ASN A 51 18.87 -24.55 1.74
CA ASN A 51 19.36 -23.30 2.30
C ASN A 51 19.48 -22.34 1.11
N ILE A 52 18.81 -21.20 1.12
CA ILE A 52 18.97 -20.19 0.08
C ILE A 52 20.36 -19.61 0.23
N THR A 53 21.36 -20.36 -0.19
CA THR A 53 22.65 -19.83 -0.55
C THR A 53 22.46 -19.31 -1.96
N PHE A 54 22.09 -18.02 -2.09
CA PHE A 54 22.19 -17.35 -3.38
C PHE A 54 23.61 -17.52 -3.88
N PRO A 55 23.82 -17.86 -5.16
CA PRO A 55 25.16 -17.91 -5.72
C PRO A 55 25.76 -16.50 -5.60
N VAL A 56 26.65 -16.32 -4.63
CA VAL A 56 27.33 -15.05 -4.33
C VAL A 56 28.56 -14.90 -5.21
N ASP A 57 28.78 -15.82 -6.13
CA ASP A 57 30.04 -15.92 -6.86
C ASP A 57 30.25 -14.87 -7.96
N GLU A 58 29.29 -13.97 -8.23
CA GLU A 58 29.44 -12.93 -9.26
C GLU A 58 29.17 -11.48 -8.81
N MET A 59 28.93 -11.21 -7.53
CA MET A 59 28.83 -9.81 -7.06
C MET A 59 29.76 -9.58 -5.88
N SER A 60 31.01 -9.19 -6.19
CA SER A 60 31.97 -8.68 -5.24
C SER A 60 31.56 -7.30 -4.74
N LEU A 61 30.79 -7.28 -3.67
CA LEU A 61 30.84 -6.22 -2.68
C LEU A 61 31.14 -6.91 -1.37
N ASP A 62 32.27 -6.55 -0.75
CA ASP A 62 32.72 -7.10 0.53
C ASP A 62 31.56 -7.16 1.52
N GLY A 63 30.90 -8.30 1.55
CA GLY A 63 29.69 -8.52 2.34
C GLY A 63 30.06 -8.55 3.80
N ALA A 64 29.63 -7.54 4.53
CA ALA A 64 29.59 -7.60 5.97
C ALA A 64 28.70 -8.78 6.38
N LEU A 65 29.35 -9.88 6.78
CA LEU A 65 28.72 -11.03 7.42
C LEU A 65 28.38 -10.62 8.85
N TRP A 66 27.11 -10.39 9.15
CA TRP A 66 26.64 -10.35 10.51
C TRP A 66 25.98 -11.69 10.83
N ASN A 67 26.63 -12.47 11.71
CA ASN A 67 26.16 -13.80 12.18
C ASN A 67 25.74 -14.80 11.10
N GLY A 68 26.45 -14.88 9.96
CA GLY A 68 26.16 -15.85 8.92
C GLY A 68 24.95 -15.53 8.03
N VAL A 69 24.27 -14.42 8.25
CA VAL A 69 23.20 -13.93 7.40
C VAL A 69 23.80 -13.16 6.24
N LYS A 70 23.75 -13.71 5.03
CA LYS A 70 24.05 -12.95 3.82
C LYS A 70 22.90 -11.95 3.65
N LEU A 71 23.11 -10.69 4.07
CA LEU A 71 22.23 -9.59 3.72
C LEU A 71 22.15 -9.51 2.20
N PHE A 72 20.93 -9.56 1.65
CA PHE A 72 20.71 -9.33 0.23
C PHE A 72 21.32 -8.01 -0.17
N PRO A 73 22.18 -7.95 -1.19
CA PRO A 73 22.63 -6.68 -1.68
C PRO A 73 21.42 -5.91 -2.21
N LEU A 74 21.04 -4.85 -1.53
CA LEU A 74 20.08 -3.89 -2.07
C LEU A 74 20.78 -3.14 -3.19
N GLY A 75 20.54 -3.54 -4.42
CA GLY A 75 21.06 -2.88 -5.61
C GLY A 75 20.29 -1.62 -5.96
N ILE A 76 20.73 -0.97 -7.05
CA ILE A 76 20.05 0.21 -7.59
C ILE A 76 18.59 -0.10 -7.99
N GLU A 77 18.30 -1.30 -8.44
CA GLU A 77 16.98 -1.75 -8.86
C GLU A 77 15.99 -1.75 -7.69
N GLU A 78 16.38 -2.27 -6.53
CA GLU A 78 15.55 -2.26 -5.32
C GLU A 78 15.26 -0.84 -4.84
N LEU A 79 16.28 0.05 -4.89
CA LEU A 79 16.10 1.46 -4.55
C LEU A 79 15.14 2.15 -5.53
N VAL A 80 15.26 1.88 -6.83
CA VAL A 80 14.36 2.43 -7.85
C VAL A 80 12.95 1.87 -7.67
N CYS A 81 12.80 0.60 -7.34
CA CYS A 81 11.48 0.02 -7.09
C CYS A 81 10.79 0.70 -5.89
N GLY A 82 11.46 0.80 -4.75
CA GLY A 82 10.93 1.48 -3.57
C GLY A 82 10.65 2.97 -3.80
N PHE A 83 11.55 3.67 -4.53
CA PHE A 83 11.34 5.05 -4.94
C PHE A 83 10.11 5.19 -5.85
N THR A 84 9.87 4.22 -6.75
CA THR A 84 8.70 4.22 -7.63
C THR A 84 7.40 4.14 -6.82
N ILE A 85 7.35 3.30 -5.78
CA ILE A 85 6.18 3.22 -4.88
C ILE A 85 5.94 4.56 -4.17
N PHE A 86 7.00 5.14 -3.59
CA PHE A 86 6.93 6.46 -2.95
C PHE A 86 6.42 7.54 -3.92
N SER A 87 7.03 7.61 -5.10
CA SER A 87 6.71 8.59 -6.15
C SER A 87 5.26 8.44 -6.62
N PHE A 88 4.80 7.21 -6.82
CA PHE A 88 3.43 6.91 -7.22
C PHE A 88 2.42 7.32 -6.16
N LEU A 89 2.64 7.00 -4.91
CA LEU A 89 1.78 7.40 -3.80
C LEU A 89 1.75 8.93 -3.61
N PHE A 90 2.89 9.60 -3.82
CA PHE A 90 2.94 11.06 -3.78
C PHE A 90 2.14 11.69 -4.91
N TRP A 91 2.31 11.15 -6.12
CA TRP A 91 1.53 11.58 -7.27
C TRP A 91 0.03 11.40 -7.06
N LEU A 92 -0.42 10.24 -6.55
CA LEU A 92 -1.83 10.00 -6.22
C LEU A 92 -2.36 11.04 -5.23
N ARG A 93 -1.56 11.38 -4.21
CA ARG A 93 -1.97 12.38 -3.21
C ARG A 93 -2.25 13.76 -3.85
N ILE A 94 -1.36 14.20 -4.76
CA ILE A 94 -1.56 15.47 -5.47
C ILE A 94 -2.75 15.38 -6.44
N ALA A 95 -2.90 14.23 -7.12
CA ALA A 95 -4.03 14.00 -8.02
C ALA A 95 -5.38 14.06 -7.27
N ASP A 96 -5.46 13.53 -6.05
CA ASP A 96 -6.64 13.64 -5.21
C ASP A 96 -6.93 15.09 -4.81
N ASP A 97 -5.91 15.90 -4.47
CA ASP A 97 -6.11 17.33 -4.17
C ASP A 97 -6.66 18.13 -5.37
N PHE A 98 -6.26 17.76 -6.60
CA PHE A 98 -6.84 18.36 -7.80
C PHE A 98 -8.27 17.90 -8.06
N LYS A 99 -8.53 16.63 -7.83
CA LYS A 99 -9.82 15.98 -8.04
C LYS A 99 -10.89 16.50 -7.08
N ASP A 100 -10.53 16.72 -5.82
CA ASP A 100 -11.44 17.12 -4.73
C ASP A 100 -11.44 18.63 -4.48
N ARG A 101 -10.82 19.41 -5.35
CA ARG A 101 -10.60 20.87 -5.21
C ARG A 101 -11.83 21.65 -4.74
N GLU A 102 -13.00 21.43 -5.35
CA GLU A 102 -14.22 22.17 -5.02
C GLU A 102 -14.76 21.82 -3.62
N ILE A 103 -14.60 20.57 -3.22
CA ILE A 103 -14.99 20.10 -1.88
C ILE A 103 -14.00 20.63 -0.85
N ASP A 104 -12.71 20.57 -1.14
CA ASP A 104 -11.64 21.03 -0.25
C ASP A 104 -11.70 22.53 0.00
N LYS A 105 -12.08 23.35 -0.99
CA LYS A 105 -12.30 24.78 -0.80
C LYS A 105 -13.39 25.09 0.22
N ARG A 106 -14.42 24.25 0.29
CA ARG A 106 -15.56 24.45 1.21
C ARG A 106 -15.27 23.89 2.60
N LEU A 107 -14.68 22.71 2.70
CA LEU A 107 -14.54 21.97 3.95
C LEU A 107 -13.17 22.13 4.59
N PHE A 108 -12.12 22.39 3.81
CA PHE A 108 -10.73 22.40 4.22
C PHE A 108 -9.96 23.60 3.66
N SER A 109 -10.58 24.79 3.73
CA SER A 109 -10.03 26.05 3.19
C SER A 109 -8.64 26.42 3.75
N HIS A 110 -8.25 25.86 4.91
CA HIS A 110 -6.95 26.07 5.53
C HIS A 110 -5.80 25.28 4.88
N ARG A 111 -6.11 24.24 4.08
CA ARG A 111 -5.08 23.44 3.40
C ARG A 111 -4.27 24.27 2.40
N PRO A 112 -3.00 23.88 2.07
CA PRO A 112 -2.11 24.69 1.22
C PRO A 112 -2.69 25.07 -0.14
N LEU A 113 -3.28 24.13 -0.86
CA LEU A 113 -3.85 24.37 -2.19
C LEU A 113 -5.13 25.20 -2.15
N PRO A 114 -6.16 24.85 -1.35
CA PRO A 114 -7.38 25.65 -1.20
C PRO A 114 -7.15 27.09 -0.70
N SER A 115 -6.17 27.28 0.21
CA SER A 115 -5.82 28.61 0.76
C SER A 115 -5.02 29.49 -0.20
N GLY A 116 -4.56 28.95 -1.34
CA GLY A 116 -3.71 29.68 -2.27
C GLY A 116 -2.24 29.85 -1.83
N ARG A 117 -1.83 29.24 -0.68
CA ARG A 117 -0.43 29.24 -0.22
C ARG A 117 0.48 28.39 -1.11
N VAL A 118 -0.10 27.47 -1.87
CA VAL A 118 0.54 26.66 -2.88
C VAL A 118 -0.27 26.74 -4.17
N THR A 119 0.40 26.98 -5.28
CA THR A 119 -0.27 27.11 -6.58
C THR A 119 -0.37 25.77 -7.32
N GLU A 120 -1.44 25.60 -8.11
CA GLU A 120 -1.58 24.43 -8.97
C GLU A 120 -0.42 24.30 -9.94
N LYS A 121 0.12 25.43 -10.42
CA LYS A 121 1.24 25.46 -11.36
C LYS A 121 2.47 24.81 -10.73
N THR A 122 2.78 25.15 -9.49
CA THR A 122 3.91 24.56 -8.74
C THR A 122 3.75 23.05 -8.62
N LEU A 123 2.55 22.59 -8.20
CA LEU A 123 2.29 21.16 -8.06
C LEU A 123 2.31 20.42 -9.40
N LYS A 124 1.78 21.02 -10.47
CA LYS A 124 1.83 20.42 -11.82
C LYS A 124 3.26 20.26 -12.33
N ILE A 125 4.10 21.28 -12.17
CA ILE A 125 5.52 21.20 -12.55
C ILE A 125 6.22 20.11 -11.75
N PHE A 126 6.03 20.12 -10.42
CA PHE A 126 6.65 19.15 -9.53
C PHE A 126 6.26 17.71 -9.88
N ILE A 127 4.96 17.45 -10.05
CA ILE A 127 4.45 16.10 -10.34
C ILE A 127 4.92 15.61 -11.73
N SER A 128 4.94 16.49 -12.72
CA SER A 128 5.44 16.14 -14.07
C SER A 128 6.92 15.79 -14.02
N THR A 129 7.71 16.53 -13.26
CA THR A 129 9.14 16.25 -13.04
C THR A 129 9.34 14.93 -12.30
N LEU A 130 8.56 14.69 -11.23
CA LEU A 130 8.62 13.45 -10.45
C LEU A 130 8.30 12.23 -11.33
N ILE A 131 7.22 12.29 -12.12
CA ILE A 131 6.84 11.23 -13.04
C ILE A 131 7.94 11.00 -14.09
N ALA A 132 8.47 12.07 -14.69
CA ALA A 132 9.54 11.96 -15.70
C ALA A 132 10.79 11.28 -15.12
N ILE A 133 11.22 11.68 -13.91
CA ILE A 133 12.35 11.05 -13.22
C ILE A 133 12.05 9.57 -12.96
N THR A 134 10.85 9.24 -12.44
CA THR A 134 10.48 7.86 -12.12
C THR A 134 10.46 6.99 -13.39
N LEU A 135 9.87 7.47 -14.47
CA LEU A 135 9.85 6.73 -15.73
C LEU A 135 11.25 6.55 -16.32
N PHE A 136 12.10 7.58 -16.25
CA PHE A 136 13.49 7.50 -16.68
C PHE A 136 14.28 6.46 -15.86
N LEU A 137 14.18 6.48 -14.54
CA LEU A 137 14.84 5.49 -13.66
C LEU A 137 14.36 4.07 -13.93
N ASN A 138 13.05 3.89 -14.12
CA ASN A 138 12.49 2.59 -14.46
C ASN A 138 12.94 2.09 -15.85
N LEU A 139 12.95 2.97 -16.85
CA LEU A 139 13.41 2.62 -18.20
C LEU A 139 14.90 2.19 -18.19
N THR A 140 15.71 2.85 -17.35
CA THR A 140 17.16 2.63 -17.32
C THR A 140 17.57 1.43 -16.49
N PHE A 141 16.92 1.21 -15.34
CA PHE A 141 17.38 0.25 -14.33
C PHE A 141 16.43 -0.93 -14.08
N MET A 142 15.13 -0.82 -14.47
CA MET A 142 14.16 -1.83 -14.10
C MET A 142 13.84 -2.80 -15.24
N PRO A 143 13.93 -4.13 -15.02
CA PRO A 143 13.61 -5.11 -16.05
C PRO A 143 12.10 -5.22 -16.33
N ASN A 144 11.27 -4.62 -15.48
CA ASN A 144 9.81 -4.68 -15.54
C ASN A 144 9.17 -3.32 -15.87
N PHE A 145 9.85 -2.45 -16.62
CA PHE A 145 9.38 -1.10 -16.97
C PHE A 145 7.93 -1.03 -17.44
N ILE A 146 7.46 -2.02 -18.20
CA ILE A 146 6.07 -2.04 -18.70
C ILE A 146 5.04 -2.00 -17.55
N PHE A 147 5.32 -2.63 -16.40
CA PHE A 147 4.43 -2.63 -15.26
C PHE A 147 4.41 -1.27 -14.55
N CYS A 148 5.52 -0.50 -14.60
CA CYS A 148 5.54 0.90 -14.17
C CYS A 148 4.61 1.74 -15.05
N VAL A 149 4.66 1.57 -16.37
CA VAL A 149 3.77 2.26 -17.30
C VAL A 149 2.30 1.93 -17.03
N ILE A 150 1.98 0.64 -16.81
CA ILE A 150 0.61 0.20 -16.45
C ILE A 150 0.15 0.87 -15.16
N LEU A 151 1.00 0.90 -14.11
CA LEU A 151 0.70 1.51 -12.83
C LEU A 151 0.34 3.00 -12.99
N TYR A 152 1.20 3.79 -13.64
CA TYR A 152 0.95 5.21 -13.85
C TYR A 152 -0.22 5.49 -14.80
N THR A 153 -0.43 4.65 -15.81
CA THR A 153 -1.60 4.75 -16.70
C THR A 153 -2.90 4.53 -15.92
N TYR A 154 -2.97 3.46 -15.12
CA TYR A 154 -4.15 3.20 -14.30
C TYR A 154 -4.43 4.33 -13.30
N GLY A 155 -3.42 4.79 -12.60
CA GLY A 155 -3.54 5.92 -11.70
C GLY A 155 -4.01 7.19 -12.41
N SER A 156 -3.51 7.46 -13.62
CA SER A 156 -3.96 8.61 -14.44
C SER A 156 -5.43 8.50 -14.83
N LEU A 157 -5.88 7.32 -15.23
CA LEU A 157 -7.32 7.07 -15.48
C LEU A 157 -8.15 7.29 -14.22
N MET A 158 -7.66 6.82 -13.08
CA MET A 158 -8.31 7.02 -11.78
C MET A 158 -8.39 8.51 -11.41
N ALA A 159 -7.33 9.30 -11.64
CA ALA A 159 -7.29 10.73 -11.37
C ALA A 159 -8.34 11.51 -12.18
N VAL A 160 -8.66 11.06 -13.39
CA VAL A 160 -9.71 11.66 -14.24
C VAL A 160 -11.04 10.89 -14.14
N TRP A 161 -11.25 10.12 -13.08
CA TRP A 161 -12.47 9.35 -12.87
C TRP A 161 -12.82 8.40 -14.03
N PHE A 162 -11.85 7.84 -14.73
CA PHE A 162 -12.06 7.02 -15.93
C PHE A 162 -12.99 7.70 -16.95
N PHE A 163 -12.96 9.03 -17.03
CA PHE A 163 -13.85 9.88 -17.85
C PHE A 163 -15.36 9.72 -17.53
N GLN A 164 -15.71 9.11 -16.39
CA GLN A 164 -17.08 8.82 -15.95
C GLN A 164 -17.39 9.45 -14.59
N LYS A 165 -16.86 10.66 -14.32
CA LYS A 165 -17.03 11.36 -13.03
C LYS A 165 -18.49 11.41 -12.57
N HIS A 166 -19.42 11.69 -13.49
CA HIS A 166 -20.85 11.84 -13.17
C HIS A 166 -21.51 10.54 -12.66
N LYS A 167 -20.98 9.36 -13.01
CA LYS A 167 -21.44 8.06 -12.53
C LYS A 167 -20.68 7.63 -11.28
N ILE A 168 -19.35 7.67 -11.34
CA ILE A 168 -18.48 7.15 -10.28
C ILE A 168 -18.61 7.96 -9.00
N ALA A 169 -18.63 9.30 -9.09
CA ALA A 169 -18.75 10.17 -7.92
C ALA A 169 -20.09 10.03 -7.17
N LYS A 170 -21.13 9.54 -7.84
CA LYS A 170 -22.47 9.31 -7.25
C LYS A 170 -22.65 7.92 -6.62
N SER A 171 -21.71 7.00 -6.82
CA SER A 171 -21.85 5.62 -6.38
C SER A 171 -20.61 5.17 -5.60
N LEU A 172 -20.74 5.04 -4.27
CA LEU A 172 -19.66 4.52 -3.43
C LEU A 172 -19.16 3.13 -3.86
N PRO A 173 -20.01 2.14 -4.18
CA PRO A 173 -19.55 0.85 -4.67
C PRO A 173 -18.77 0.96 -5.97
N LEU A 174 -19.24 1.79 -6.91
CA LEU A 174 -18.53 1.98 -8.17
C LEU A 174 -17.19 2.68 -7.99
N ALA A 175 -17.13 3.69 -7.10
CA ALA A 175 -15.88 4.35 -6.74
C ALA A 175 -14.90 3.34 -6.11
N LEU A 176 -15.37 2.47 -5.22
CA LEU A 176 -14.54 1.43 -4.61
C LEU A 176 -13.97 0.47 -5.66
N ILE A 177 -14.81 -0.08 -6.53
CA ILE A 177 -14.39 -1.05 -7.56
C ILE A 177 -13.43 -0.41 -8.58
N THR A 178 -13.57 0.86 -8.88
CA THR A 178 -12.72 1.53 -9.87
C THR A 178 -11.43 2.12 -9.28
N HIS A 179 -11.38 2.46 -7.99
CA HIS A 179 -10.20 3.10 -7.40
C HIS A 179 -9.34 2.12 -6.59
N ASN A 180 -9.95 1.18 -5.89
CA ASN A 180 -9.23 0.26 -5.02
C ASN A 180 -8.25 -0.69 -5.75
N PRO A 181 -8.48 -1.14 -7.01
CA PRO A 181 -7.55 -2.01 -7.73
C PRO A 181 -6.15 -1.40 -7.96
N VAL A 182 -5.96 -0.10 -7.79
CA VAL A 182 -4.65 0.53 -7.91
C VAL A 182 -3.61 -0.11 -6.98
N GLN A 183 -4.04 -0.54 -5.79
CA GLN A 183 -3.17 -1.25 -4.85
C GLN A 183 -2.71 -2.61 -5.40
N LEU A 184 -3.61 -3.36 -6.05
CA LEU A 184 -3.25 -4.63 -6.70
C LEU A 184 -2.21 -4.41 -7.81
N ILE A 185 -2.39 -3.37 -8.63
CA ILE A 185 -1.48 -3.05 -9.73
C ILE A 185 -0.11 -2.63 -9.18
N MET A 186 -0.07 -1.90 -8.07
CA MET A 186 1.17 -1.53 -7.39
C MET A 186 1.89 -2.78 -6.86
N ASN A 187 1.17 -3.73 -6.26
CA ASN A 187 1.73 -4.99 -5.80
C ASN A 187 2.25 -5.85 -6.97
N ILE A 188 1.50 -5.90 -8.08
CA ILE A 188 1.92 -6.60 -9.31
C ILE A 188 3.21 -5.99 -9.86
N TYR A 189 3.38 -4.66 -9.80
CA TYR A 189 4.64 -4.02 -10.21
C TYR A 189 5.83 -4.55 -9.39
N ILE A 190 5.70 -4.63 -8.06
CA ILE A 190 6.77 -5.17 -7.18
C ILE A 190 7.01 -6.65 -7.48
N ILE A 191 5.96 -7.47 -7.56
CA ILE A 191 6.05 -8.92 -7.79
C ILE A 191 6.65 -9.21 -9.16
N SER A 192 6.29 -8.44 -10.20
CA SER A 192 6.86 -8.60 -11.54
C SER A 192 8.37 -8.34 -11.55
N PHE A 193 8.85 -7.38 -10.75
CA PHE A 193 10.27 -7.15 -10.56
C PHE A 193 10.96 -8.38 -9.96
N VAL A 194 10.42 -8.92 -8.85
CA VAL A 194 10.97 -10.12 -8.21
C VAL A 194 10.99 -11.32 -9.18
N VAL A 195 9.87 -11.54 -9.88
CA VAL A 195 9.75 -12.66 -10.84
C VAL A 195 10.76 -12.55 -11.97
N ILE A 196 10.95 -11.37 -12.55
CA ILE A 196 11.85 -11.19 -13.70
C ILE A 196 13.31 -11.25 -13.24
N LYS A 197 13.65 -10.59 -12.12
CA LYS A 197 15.01 -10.55 -11.59
C LYS A 197 15.52 -11.93 -11.16
N PHE A 198 14.67 -12.73 -10.54
CA PHE A 198 15.05 -14.04 -9.99
C PHE A 198 14.56 -15.23 -10.83
N LYS A 199 14.38 -15.06 -12.15
CA LYS A 199 14.20 -16.20 -13.07
C LYS A 199 15.43 -17.11 -13.05
N PRO A 200 15.28 -18.47 -13.08
CA PRO A 200 14.07 -19.27 -13.14
C PRO A 200 13.50 -19.67 -11.75
N PHE A 201 14.01 -19.10 -10.67
CA PHE A 201 13.71 -19.55 -9.31
C PHE A 201 12.32 -19.11 -8.84
N VAL A 202 11.75 -18.05 -9.41
CA VAL A 202 10.46 -17.49 -9.00
C VAL A 202 9.39 -17.76 -10.04
N ASN A 203 8.37 -18.56 -9.66
CA ASN A 203 7.22 -18.83 -10.51
C ASN A 203 6.12 -17.76 -10.29
N PRO A 204 5.75 -16.96 -11.32
CA PRO A 204 4.72 -15.94 -11.20
C PRO A 204 3.33 -16.51 -10.85
N PHE A 205 3.07 -17.76 -11.20
CA PHE A 205 1.79 -18.43 -10.94
C PHE A 205 1.80 -19.31 -9.68
N SER A 206 2.80 -19.17 -8.82
CA SER A 206 2.77 -19.83 -7.53
C SER A 206 1.66 -19.25 -6.66
N ILE A 207 1.16 -20.07 -5.74
CA ILE A 207 0.16 -19.61 -4.77
C ILE A 207 0.68 -18.42 -3.97
N TYR A 208 1.95 -18.37 -3.63
CA TYR A 208 2.57 -17.29 -2.87
C TYR A 208 2.62 -15.97 -3.66
N SER A 209 3.00 -16.03 -4.96
CA SER A 209 2.97 -14.84 -5.83
C SER A 209 1.55 -14.29 -5.99
N ILE A 210 0.58 -15.19 -6.18
CA ILE A 210 -0.84 -14.81 -6.32
C ILE A 210 -1.36 -14.19 -5.02
N LEU A 211 -1.08 -14.81 -3.87
CA LEU A 211 -1.54 -14.29 -2.58
C LEU A 211 -0.84 -12.99 -2.20
N ALA A 212 0.45 -12.83 -2.54
CA ALA A 212 1.18 -11.60 -2.29
C ALA A 212 0.59 -10.38 -3.03
N VAL A 213 -0.12 -10.58 -4.14
CA VAL A 213 -0.87 -9.49 -4.81
C VAL A 213 -1.89 -8.85 -3.87
N PHE A 214 -2.44 -9.63 -2.94
CA PHE A 214 -3.48 -9.18 -2.02
C PHE A 214 -2.94 -8.63 -0.70
N THR A 215 -1.64 -8.80 -0.42
CA THR A 215 -0.98 -8.16 0.72
C THR A 215 -1.15 -6.63 0.62
N LEU A 216 -1.45 -5.96 1.73
CA LEU A 216 -1.78 -4.53 1.80
C LEU A 216 -3.06 -4.11 1.03
N TYR A 217 -3.54 -4.92 0.07
CA TYR A 217 -4.80 -4.64 -0.63
C TYR A 217 -6.01 -4.82 0.28
N PHE A 218 -6.10 -5.97 0.95
CA PHE A 218 -7.23 -6.21 1.86
C PHE A 218 -7.23 -5.27 3.07
N PRO A 219 -6.12 -5.00 3.77
CA PRO A 219 -6.06 -3.99 4.81
C PRO A 219 -6.54 -2.60 4.35
N ALA A 220 -6.10 -2.16 3.17
CA ALA A 220 -6.55 -0.91 2.59
C ALA A 220 -8.05 -0.91 2.26
N LEU A 221 -8.56 -2.02 1.70
CA LEU A 221 -9.99 -2.21 1.41
C LEU A 221 -10.84 -2.21 2.70
N ILE A 222 -10.41 -2.94 3.73
CA ILE A 222 -11.11 -3.01 5.01
C ILE A 222 -11.18 -1.62 5.65
N TRP A 223 -10.08 -0.89 5.64
CA TRP A 223 -10.02 0.48 6.15
C TRP A 223 -10.91 1.43 5.36
N GLU A 224 -10.86 1.40 4.02
CA GLU A 224 -11.67 2.26 3.15
C GLU A 224 -13.18 2.02 3.35
N VAL A 225 -13.59 0.77 3.51
CA VAL A 225 -14.99 0.42 3.77
C VAL A 225 -15.40 0.85 5.17
N THR A 226 -14.60 0.54 6.18
CA THR A 226 -14.99 0.77 7.59
C THR A 226 -15.01 2.23 7.99
N ARG A 227 -14.19 3.10 7.39
CA ARG A 227 -14.25 4.56 7.61
C ARG A 227 -15.59 5.17 7.13
N LYS A 228 -16.33 4.44 6.31
CA LYS A 228 -17.66 4.80 5.81
C LYS A 228 -18.77 3.90 6.39
N ILE A 229 -18.54 3.30 7.57
CA ILE A 229 -19.55 2.61 8.37
C ILE A 229 -19.75 3.39 9.66
N ARG A 230 -20.96 3.87 9.87
CA ARG A 230 -21.34 4.69 11.03
C ARG A 230 -22.47 4.06 11.80
N ALA A 231 -22.57 4.42 13.09
CA ALA A 231 -23.76 4.14 13.86
C ALA A 231 -24.95 4.96 13.33
N PRO A 232 -26.18 4.50 13.42
CA PRO A 232 -27.35 5.24 12.91
C PRO A 232 -27.46 6.68 13.40
N LYS A 233 -27.07 6.96 14.65
CA LYS A 233 -27.08 8.32 15.21
C LYS A 233 -25.95 9.22 14.68
N ASP A 234 -24.89 8.64 14.13
CA ASP A 234 -23.71 9.37 13.65
C ASP A 234 -23.76 9.58 12.12
N GLU A 235 -24.85 9.15 11.46
CA GLU A 235 -25.06 9.38 10.03
C GLU A 235 -25.26 10.88 9.76
N THR A 236 -24.62 11.35 8.69
CA THR A 236 -24.69 12.75 8.25
C THR A 236 -25.24 12.81 6.82
N GLU A 237 -25.20 13.97 6.18
CA GLU A 237 -25.57 14.09 4.76
C GLU A 237 -24.65 13.31 3.82
N TYR A 238 -23.43 12.97 4.28
CA TYR A 238 -22.51 12.14 3.51
C TYR A 238 -23.07 10.75 3.23
N VAL A 239 -22.86 10.28 2.00
CA VAL A 239 -23.21 8.91 1.62
C VAL A 239 -22.19 7.94 2.23
N THR A 240 -22.70 7.00 3.00
CA THR A 240 -21.91 5.96 3.70
C THR A 240 -22.41 4.57 3.31
N TYR A 241 -21.58 3.54 3.51
CA TYR A 241 -22.03 2.16 3.30
C TYR A 241 -23.13 1.76 4.28
N SER A 242 -23.06 2.23 5.52
CA SER A 242 -24.11 2.02 6.51
C SER A 242 -25.45 2.65 6.11
N LYS A 243 -25.43 3.81 5.45
CA LYS A 243 -26.65 4.46 4.92
C LYS A 243 -27.22 3.72 3.73
N LEU A 244 -26.36 3.20 2.83
CA LEU A 244 -26.81 2.49 1.62
C LEU A 244 -27.32 1.07 1.91
N PHE A 245 -26.63 0.32 2.75
CA PHE A 245 -26.86 -1.11 2.95
C PHE A 245 -27.26 -1.50 4.38
N GLY A 246 -27.28 -0.51 5.29
CA GLY A 246 -27.44 -0.72 6.72
C GLY A 246 -26.09 -1.09 7.40
N TYR A 247 -25.88 -0.57 8.62
CA TYR A 247 -24.64 -0.76 9.34
C TYR A 247 -24.29 -2.24 9.61
N ARG A 248 -25.30 -3.09 9.89
CA ARG A 248 -25.08 -4.53 10.14
C ARG A 248 -24.54 -5.28 8.93
N LYS A 249 -25.13 -5.05 7.74
CA LYS A 249 -24.66 -5.69 6.50
C LYS A 249 -23.27 -5.19 6.09
N SER A 250 -23.04 -3.88 6.18
CA SER A 250 -21.74 -3.28 5.87
C SER A 250 -20.64 -3.78 6.82
N THR A 251 -20.93 -3.92 8.13
CA THR A 251 -20.01 -4.52 9.10
C THR A 251 -19.75 -6.00 8.80
N THR A 252 -20.78 -6.75 8.37
CA THR A 252 -20.60 -8.16 7.97
C THR A 252 -19.69 -8.28 6.75
N PHE A 253 -19.86 -7.40 5.76
CA PHE A 253 -18.98 -7.36 4.59
C PHE A 253 -17.53 -7.10 5.00
N ALA A 254 -17.26 -6.07 5.83
CA ALA A 254 -15.92 -5.78 6.32
C ALA A 254 -15.33 -6.98 7.11
N MET A 255 -16.13 -7.65 7.92
CA MET A 255 -15.72 -8.84 8.68
C MET A 255 -15.34 -10.00 7.74
N VAL A 256 -16.13 -10.26 6.69
CA VAL A 256 -15.80 -11.31 5.71
C VAL A 256 -14.50 -11.00 4.97
N VAL A 257 -14.30 -9.75 4.52
CA VAL A 257 -13.05 -9.33 3.87
C VAL A 257 -11.86 -9.49 4.83
N THR A 258 -12.02 -9.17 6.13
CA THR A 258 -10.99 -9.38 7.15
C THR A 258 -10.61 -10.86 7.30
N TRP A 259 -11.58 -11.78 7.21
CA TRP A 259 -11.30 -13.21 7.25
C TRP A 259 -10.59 -13.71 5.98
N ILE A 260 -10.94 -13.19 4.81
CA ILE A 260 -10.23 -13.52 3.56
C ILE A 260 -8.78 -13.04 3.64
N ASP A 261 -8.57 -11.81 4.12
CA ASP A 261 -7.26 -11.22 4.32
C ASP A 261 -6.38 -12.07 5.25
N ILE A 262 -6.89 -12.40 6.44
CA ILE A 262 -6.07 -13.15 7.41
C ILE A 262 -5.74 -14.58 6.94
N ILE A 263 -6.63 -15.23 6.20
CA ILE A 263 -6.34 -16.54 5.58
C ILE A 263 -5.19 -16.39 4.56
N THR A 264 -5.21 -15.33 3.76
CA THR A 264 -4.12 -15.01 2.84
C THR A 264 -2.79 -14.87 3.59
N ASN A 265 -2.78 -14.09 4.67
CA ASN A 265 -1.60 -13.85 5.48
C ASN A 265 -1.14 -15.12 6.23
N PHE A 266 -2.05 -15.96 6.72
CA PHE A 266 -1.70 -17.26 7.30
C PHE A 266 -0.90 -18.13 6.33
N ILE A 267 -1.35 -18.23 5.08
CA ILE A 267 -0.66 -19.02 4.06
C ILE A 267 0.73 -18.45 3.80
N LEU A 268 0.85 -17.12 3.69
CA LEU A 268 2.12 -16.44 3.42
C LEU A 268 3.15 -16.61 4.55
N VAL A 269 2.72 -16.62 5.82
CA VAL A 269 3.64 -16.71 6.96
C VAL A 269 3.77 -18.12 7.55
N TRP A 270 2.95 -19.08 7.11
CA TRP A 270 2.87 -20.43 7.69
C TRP A 270 4.22 -21.15 7.72
N ASN A 271 4.99 -21.04 6.66
CA ASN A 271 6.29 -21.68 6.53
C ASN A 271 7.45 -20.81 7.05
N LEU A 272 7.19 -19.56 7.43
CA LEU A 272 8.21 -18.61 7.89
C LEU A 272 8.31 -18.61 9.41
N ASN A 273 7.18 -18.42 10.09
CA ASN A 273 7.16 -18.26 11.55
C ASN A 273 5.80 -18.65 12.15
N LYS A 274 5.78 -19.71 12.95
CA LYS A 274 4.55 -20.19 13.61
C LYS A 274 4.04 -19.25 14.71
N VAL A 275 4.94 -18.50 15.36
CA VAL A 275 4.56 -17.51 16.37
C VAL A 275 3.76 -16.38 15.71
N SER A 276 4.17 -15.94 14.52
CA SER A 276 3.42 -14.94 13.76
C SER A 276 2.03 -15.42 13.40
N VAL A 277 1.86 -16.68 13.02
CA VAL A 277 0.53 -17.28 12.78
C VAL A 277 -0.35 -17.19 14.03
N ALA A 278 0.21 -17.54 15.19
CA ALA A 278 -0.52 -17.46 16.47
C ALA A 278 -0.92 -16.01 16.82
N ILE A 279 -0.01 -15.04 16.61
CA ILE A 279 -0.31 -13.61 16.82
C ILE A 279 -1.45 -13.16 15.91
N LEU A 280 -1.36 -13.46 14.62
CA LEU A 280 -2.39 -13.11 13.63
C LEU A 280 -3.75 -13.76 13.98
N ALA A 281 -3.76 -15.00 14.48
CA ALA A 281 -4.99 -15.67 14.93
C ALA A 281 -5.64 -14.95 16.13
N VAL A 282 -4.84 -14.48 17.08
CA VAL A 282 -5.33 -13.67 18.20
C VAL A 282 -5.89 -12.34 17.71
N LEU A 283 -5.18 -11.66 16.80
CA LEU A 283 -5.61 -10.38 16.24
C LEU A 283 -6.94 -10.48 15.49
N VAL A 284 -7.12 -11.48 14.62
CA VAL A 284 -8.38 -11.65 13.88
C VAL A 284 -9.52 -12.05 14.80
N SER A 285 -9.26 -12.85 15.83
CA SER A 285 -10.26 -13.20 16.84
C SER A 285 -10.73 -11.97 17.62
N TRP A 286 -9.79 -11.11 18.04
CA TRP A 286 -10.10 -9.85 18.66
C TRP A 286 -10.90 -8.92 17.74
N MET A 287 -10.50 -8.80 16.47
CA MET A 287 -11.20 -7.94 15.52
C MET A 287 -12.60 -8.46 15.19
N THR A 288 -12.76 -9.79 15.08
CA THR A 288 -14.07 -10.43 14.88
C THR A 288 -15.00 -10.12 16.07
N TRP A 289 -14.48 -10.22 17.29
CA TRP A 289 -15.25 -9.82 18.48
C TRP A 289 -15.68 -8.34 18.39
N LYS A 290 -14.80 -7.43 17.96
CA LYS A 290 -15.14 -6.01 17.77
C LYS A 290 -16.20 -5.79 16.69
N PHE A 291 -16.17 -6.51 15.59
CA PHE A 291 -17.25 -6.47 14.60
C PHE A 291 -18.60 -6.92 15.16
N LEU A 292 -18.61 -8.01 15.94
CA LEU A 292 -19.82 -8.52 16.58
C LEU A 292 -20.35 -7.55 17.65
N GLU A 293 -19.46 -6.96 18.44
CA GLU A 293 -19.80 -5.94 19.44
C GLU A 293 -20.42 -4.69 18.77
N PHE A 294 -19.82 -4.19 17.68
CA PHE A 294 -20.37 -3.07 16.93
C PHE A 294 -21.74 -3.39 16.30
N LYS A 295 -21.97 -4.61 15.85
CA LYS A 295 -23.29 -5.04 15.35
C LYS A 295 -24.37 -5.04 16.42
N LYS A 296 -24.01 -5.24 17.68
CA LYS A 296 -24.94 -5.19 18.84
C LYS A 296 -25.13 -3.75 19.32
N GLU A 297 -24.03 -3.03 19.53
CA GLU A 297 -24.00 -1.69 20.12
C GLU A 297 -23.16 -0.75 19.26
N PRO A 298 -23.68 -0.25 18.11
CA PRO A 298 -22.89 0.53 17.15
C PRO A 298 -22.42 1.89 17.69
N THR A 299 -23.03 2.35 18.77
CA THR A 299 -22.73 3.65 19.39
C THR A 299 -21.58 3.60 20.41
N LYS A 300 -21.10 2.41 20.75
CA LYS A 300 -20.09 2.20 21.80
C LYS A 300 -18.71 2.71 21.39
N PHE A 301 -18.35 2.60 20.13
CA PHE A 301 -17.07 3.05 19.56
C PHE A 301 -17.16 3.26 18.06
N LYS A 302 -16.21 4.00 17.51
CA LYS A 302 -16.05 4.10 16.06
C LYS A 302 -15.37 2.84 15.51
N LEU A 303 -16.01 2.17 14.56
CA LEU A 303 -15.48 0.91 14.00
C LEU A 303 -14.11 1.11 13.33
N VAL A 304 -13.93 2.22 12.61
CA VAL A 304 -12.68 2.56 11.92
C VAL A 304 -11.48 2.59 12.86
N ASP A 305 -11.62 3.11 14.08
CA ASP A 305 -10.51 3.18 15.05
C ASP A 305 -10.01 1.78 15.48
N LYS A 306 -10.90 0.79 15.51
CA LYS A 306 -10.56 -0.60 15.83
C LYS A 306 -9.91 -1.30 14.65
N VAL A 307 -10.43 -1.06 13.45
CA VAL A 307 -9.84 -1.58 12.21
C VAL A 307 -8.46 -1.00 11.97
N GLU A 308 -8.26 0.29 12.17
CA GLU A 308 -6.97 0.94 12.01
C GLU A 308 -5.91 0.31 12.94
N ARG A 309 -6.23 0.08 14.21
CA ARG A 309 -5.34 -0.64 15.13
C ARG A 309 -5.07 -2.07 14.68
N TYR A 310 -6.11 -2.77 14.22
CA TYR A 310 -5.98 -4.13 13.72
C TYR A 310 -5.02 -4.19 12.53
N THR A 311 -5.23 -3.35 11.51
CA THR A 311 -4.39 -3.34 10.32
C THR A 311 -2.94 -2.96 10.63
N TYR A 312 -2.69 -1.97 11.50
CA TYR A 312 -1.33 -1.65 11.94
C TYR A 312 -0.63 -2.81 12.64
N LEU A 313 -1.33 -3.52 13.54
CA LEU A 313 -0.75 -4.66 14.25
C LEU A 313 -0.52 -5.84 13.32
N GLN A 314 -1.43 -6.08 12.38
CA GLN A 314 -1.31 -7.12 11.37
C GLN A 314 -0.10 -6.86 10.47
N GLU A 315 0.01 -5.68 9.86
CA GLU A 315 1.13 -5.31 8.98
C GLU A 315 2.46 -5.29 9.73
N SER A 316 2.48 -4.80 10.97
CA SER A 316 3.66 -4.90 11.82
C SER A 316 4.09 -6.35 12.06
N THR A 317 3.14 -7.26 12.25
CA THR A 317 3.43 -8.70 12.39
C THR A 317 4.00 -9.29 11.11
N MET A 318 3.46 -8.92 9.94
CA MET A 318 3.96 -9.36 8.64
C MET A 318 5.41 -8.90 8.42
N ILE A 319 5.68 -7.61 8.63
CA ILE A 319 7.03 -7.04 8.49
C ILE A 319 8.01 -7.69 9.48
N LEU A 320 7.62 -7.83 10.75
CA LEU A 320 8.45 -8.49 11.77
C LEU A 320 8.72 -9.94 11.41
N THR A 321 7.75 -10.66 10.83
CA THR A 321 7.95 -12.03 10.34
C THR A 321 9.07 -12.09 9.31
N VAL A 322 9.06 -11.18 8.34
CA VAL A 322 10.09 -11.07 7.32
C VAL A 322 11.45 -10.77 7.97
N VAL A 323 11.51 -9.75 8.84
CA VAL A 323 12.76 -9.36 9.51
C VAL A 323 13.34 -10.51 10.35
N VAL A 324 12.52 -11.17 11.14
CA VAL A 324 12.93 -12.31 11.97
C VAL A 324 13.43 -13.46 11.09
N TYR A 325 12.71 -13.77 10.02
CA TYR A 325 13.16 -14.82 9.09
C TYR A 325 14.52 -14.50 8.45
N LEU A 326 14.74 -13.25 8.06
CA LEU A 326 16.02 -12.82 7.47
C LEU A 326 17.18 -12.86 8.48
N LEU A 327 16.91 -12.62 9.76
CA LEU A 327 17.94 -12.60 10.82
C LEU A 327 18.25 -13.98 11.40
N VAL A 328 17.24 -14.81 11.60
CA VAL A 328 17.35 -16.05 12.39
C VAL A 328 17.01 -17.29 11.56
N GLY A 329 16.37 -17.13 10.42
CA GLY A 329 15.83 -18.22 9.62
C GLY A 329 14.42 -18.63 10.07
N LYS A 330 14.02 -19.85 9.69
CA LYS A 330 12.71 -20.40 10.01
C LYS A 330 12.58 -20.68 11.52
N ILE A 331 11.48 -20.21 12.14
CA ILE A 331 11.13 -20.45 13.54
C ILE A 331 9.82 -21.26 13.62
#